data_c5db7bed5967930764b176d0e9a127d9
#
_entry.id   c5db7bed5967930764b176d0e9a127d9
#
_cell.length_a   1.000
_cell.length_b   1.000
_cell.length_c   1.000
_cell.angle_alpha   90.00
_cell.angle_beta   90.00
_cell.angle_gamma   90.00
#
_symmetry.space_group_name_H-M   'P 1'
#
loop_
_entity.id
_entity.type
_entity.pdbx_description
1 polymer ?
#
loop_
_entity_poly.entity_id
_entity_poly.type
_entity_poly.pdbx_seq_one_letter_code
_entity_poly.pdbx_strand_id
1 'polypeptide(L)'
;MKIADSTVLVTGANRGIGLAFTKAFLARGARKVYAAARDPSSITSPGVTPLKLDVTSPAEVEAAARMASDVSIVVNNAGIAAIGGFLAEDAEALLRRHFETNVFGVLRVSRAFAPALARNGGGALLNVASVGSWLSFPMLATYATSKAAVWSLSNGLRNELRGQGTQVMSLHMGFVDTDLTKDFDAQKSSPQEIVDYALDALEAGAEEALADELTRQVQGGLSAEHPIYLMQR
;
A
#
# COMPACT_ATOMS: atom_id res chain seq x y z
N MET A 1 -10.80 -11.24 8.38
CA MET A 1 -10.81 -12.18 7.22
C MET A 1 -9.76 -13.26 7.44
N LYS A 2 -9.73 -14.40 6.69
CA LYS A 2 -8.66 -15.41 6.80
C LYS A 2 -7.75 -15.35 5.59
N ILE A 3 -6.45 -15.47 5.80
CA ILE A 3 -5.44 -15.52 4.75
C ILE A 3 -5.32 -16.93 4.16
N ALA A 4 -5.42 -17.95 5.00
CA ALA A 4 -5.43 -19.34 4.54
C ALA A 4 -6.49 -19.57 3.45
N ASP A 5 -6.11 -20.28 2.40
CA ASP A 5 -6.93 -20.57 1.20
C ASP A 5 -7.35 -19.36 0.35
N SER A 6 -6.87 -18.14 0.68
CA SER A 6 -7.16 -16.94 -0.12
C SER A 6 -6.38 -16.91 -1.44
N THR A 7 -6.91 -16.18 -2.41
CA THR A 7 -6.17 -15.76 -3.61
C THR A 7 -5.83 -14.29 -3.49
N VAL A 8 -4.56 -13.95 -3.60
CA VAL A 8 -4.02 -12.61 -3.30
C VAL A 8 -3.41 -11.98 -4.53
N LEU A 9 -3.63 -10.68 -4.72
CA LEU A 9 -2.85 -9.83 -5.62
C LEU A 9 -1.97 -8.88 -4.81
N VAL A 10 -0.68 -8.82 -5.12
CA VAL A 10 0.24 -7.81 -4.57
C VAL A 10 0.82 -6.99 -5.70
N THR A 11 0.59 -5.67 -5.71
CA THR A 11 1.21 -4.76 -6.68
C THR A 11 2.60 -4.31 -6.23
N GLY A 12 3.55 -4.16 -7.18
CA GLY A 12 4.94 -3.83 -6.85
C GLY A 12 5.66 -4.93 -6.07
N ALA A 13 5.41 -6.19 -6.44
CA ALA A 13 5.77 -7.39 -5.68
C ALA A 13 7.19 -7.89 -5.87
N ASN A 14 7.99 -7.25 -6.74
CA ASN A 14 9.32 -7.73 -7.14
C ASN A 14 10.44 -7.42 -6.11
N ARG A 15 10.22 -6.51 -5.16
CA ARG A 15 11.21 -6.11 -4.14
C ARG A 15 10.56 -5.48 -2.90
N GLY A 16 11.39 -5.19 -1.90
CA GLY A 16 10.99 -4.45 -0.70
C GLY A 16 9.76 -5.04 0.01
N ILE A 17 8.85 -4.18 0.44
CA ILE A 17 7.63 -4.56 1.18
C ILE A 17 6.73 -5.47 0.34
N GLY A 18 6.60 -5.22 -0.98
CA GLY A 18 5.79 -6.06 -1.86
C GLY A 18 6.30 -7.50 -1.94
N LEU A 19 7.61 -7.68 -2.01
CA LEU A 19 8.25 -9.01 -1.96
C LEU A 19 8.02 -9.69 -0.59
N ALA A 20 8.12 -8.92 0.50
CA ALA A 20 7.83 -9.45 1.84
C ALA A 20 6.37 -9.90 1.97
N PHE A 21 5.41 -9.12 1.44
CA PHE A 21 4.00 -9.53 1.39
C PHE A 21 3.80 -10.85 0.64
N THR A 22 4.41 -11.01 -0.54
CA THR A 22 4.24 -12.27 -1.30
C THR A 22 4.70 -13.49 -0.52
N LYS A 23 5.87 -13.38 0.14
CA LYS A 23 6.42 -14.46 0.97
C LYS A 23 5.54 -14.75 2.20
N ALA A 24 5.08 -13.70 2.89
CA ALA A 24 4.28 -13.86 4.09
C ALA A 24 2.89 -14.43 3.80
N PHE A 25 2.24 -14.05 2.69
CA PHE A 25 0.97 -14.65 2.28
C PHE A 25 1.12 -16.14 1.99
N LEU A 26 2.16 -16.56 1.27
CA LEU A 26 2.44 -17.99 1.02
C LEU A 26 2.69 -18.74 2.33
N ALA A 27 3.50 -18.18 3.24
CA ALA A 27 3.80 -18.78 4.53
C ALA A 27 2.54 -18.93 5.42
N ARG A 28 1.55 -18.04 5.27
CA ARG A 28 0.25 -18.10 5.97
C ARG A 28 -0.80 -18.96 5.24
N GLY A 29 -0.40 -19.70 4.21
CA GLY A 29 -1.26 -20.67 3.53
C GLY A 29 -2.22 -20.04 2.52
N ALA A 30 -1.91 -18.88 1.94
CA ALA A 30 -2.65 -18.41 0.78
C ALA A 30 -2.56 -19.44 -0.36
N ARG A 31 -3.69 -19.76 -0.95
CA ARG A 31 -3.79 -20.76 -2.03
C ARG A 31 -3.03 -20.31 -3.28
N LYS A 32 -3.04 -19.00 -3.56
CA LYS A 32 -2.43 -18.41 -4.74
C LYS A 32 -2.03 -16.97 -4.49
N VAL A 33 -0.85 -16.58 -4.96
CA VAL A 33 -0.39 -15.20 -4.90
C VAL A 33 -0.01 -14.74 -6.31
N TYR A 34 -0.77 -13.80 -6.85
CA TYR A 34 -0.39 -13.04 -8.02
C TYR A 34 0.60 -11.95 -7.61
N ALA A 35 1.85 -12.11 -7.99
CA ALA A 35 2.89 -11.12 -7.77
C ALA A 35 2.95 -10.20 -8.99
N ALA A 36 2.52 -8.95 -8.85
CA ALA A 36 2.40 -8.04 -9.96
C ALA A 36 3.55 -7.02 -9.99
N ALA A 37 4.14 -6.85 -11.18
CA ALA A 37 5.18 -5.86 -11.47
C ALA A 37 5.06 -5.37 -12.92
N ARG A 38 5.68 -4.21 -13.22
CA ARG A 38 5.79 -3.67 -14.58
C ARG A 38 6.53 -4.64 -15.52
N ASP A 39 7.57 -5.26 -15.00
CA ASP A 39 8.29 -6.35 -15.67
C ASP A 39 8.10 -7.63 -14.82
N PRO A 40 7.25 -8.57 -15.26
CA PRO A 40 7.04 -9.82 -14.55
C PRO A 40 8.26 -10.73 -14.50
N SER A 41 9.24 -10.57 -15.38
CA SER A 41 10.51 -11.33 -15.33
C SER A 41 11.36 -11.00 -14.09
N SER A 42 11.12 -9.83 -13.48
CA SER A 42 11.76 -9.43 -12.22
C SER A 42 11.21 -10.15 -10.98
N ILE A 43 10.13 -10.93 -11.13
CA ILE A 43 9.55 -11.73 -10.05
C ILE A 43 10.29 -13.08 -9.98
N THR A 44 11.11 -13.23 -8.97
CA THR A 44 11.93 -14.44 -8.78
C THR A 44 11.48 -15.32 -7.61
N SER A 45 10.45 -14.89 -6.87
CA SER A 45 9.94 -15.65 -5.72
C SER A 45 9.30 -16.96 -6.17
N PRO A 46 9.68 -18.12 -5.57
CA PRO A 46 9.01 -19.36 -5.87
C PRO A 46 7.58 -19.39 -5.34
N GLY A 47 6.71 -20.17 -5.99
CA GLY A 47 5.33 -20.40 -5.54
C GLY A 47 4.34 -19.26 -5.85
N VAL A 48 4.77 -18.18 -6.51
CA VAL A 48 3.88 -17.10 -6.94
C VAL A 48 3.54 -17.20 -8.43
N THR A 49 2.48 -16.54 -8.86
CA THR A 49 2.13 -16.34 -10.26
C THR A 49 2.54 -14.94 -10.68
N PRO A 50 3.59 -14.75 -11.50
CA PRO A 50 3.96 -13.44 -12.00
C PRO A 50 2.86 -12.83 -12.87
N LEU A 51 2.59 -11.54 -12.68
CA LEU A 51 1.57 -10.82 -13.42
C LEU A 51 2.10 -9.47 -13.90
N LYS A 52 1.91 -9.16 -15.18
CA LYS A 52 2.27 -7.84 -15.71
C LYS A 52 1.23 -6.83 -15.24
N LEU A 53 1.69 -5.77 -14.57
CA LEU A 53 0.83 -4.69 -14.11
C LEU A 53 1.64 -3.42 -13.82
N ASP A 54 1.46 -2.41 -14.67
CA ASP A 54 1.78 -1.03 -14.37
C ASP A 54 0.51 -0.33 -13.87
N VAL A 55 0.50 0.12 -12.61
CA VAL A 55 -0.66 0.78 -12.00
C VAL A 55 -0.99 2.14 -12.64
N THR A 56 -0.06 2.68 -13.44
CA THR A 56 -0.28 3.92 -14.22
C THR A 56 -0.95 3.65 -15.57
N SER A 57 -1.05 2.39 -16.00
CA SER A 57 -1.67 1.98 -17.26
C SER A 57 -3.08 1.42 -17.02
N PRO A 58 -4.16 2.14 -17.36
CA PRO A 58 -5.53 1.63 -17.22
C PRO A 58 -5.73 0.28 -17.94
N ALA A 59 -5.16 0.13 -19.13
CA ALA A 59 -5.30 -1.09 -19.93
C ALA A 59 -4.64 -2.31 -19.24
N GLU A 60 -3.46 -2.13 -18.61
CA GLU A 60 -2.79 -3.22 -17.89
C GLU A 60 -3.54 -3.58 -16.60
N VAL A 61 -4.10 -2.57 -15.90
CA VAL A 61 -4.93 -2.79 -14.70
C VAL A 61 -6.18 -3.61 -15.05
N GLU A 62 -6.89 -3.25 -16.14
CA GLU A 62 -8.06 -4.00 -16.60
C GLU A 62 -7.70 -5.42 -17.05
N ALA A 63 -6.59 -5.60 -17.77
CA ALA A 63 -6.11 -6.91 -18.17
C ALA A 63 -5.79 -7.79 -16.96
N ALA A 64 -5.09 -7.23 -15.95
CA ALA A 64 -4.79 -7.91 -14.71
C ALA A 64 -6.06 -8.34 -13.95
N ALA A 65 -7.08 -7.47 -13.88
CA ALA A 65 -8.35 -7.78 -13.22
C ALA A 65 -9.13 -8.91 -13.92
N ARG A 66 -9.04 -9.00 -15.25
CA ARG A 66 -9.61 -10.14 -15.98
C ARG A 66 -8.86 -11.44 -15.72
N MET A 67 -7.51 -11.40 -15.69
CA MET A 67 -6.66 -12.57 -15.46
C MET A 67 -6.75 -13.10 -14.04
N ALA A 68 -6.82 -12.21 -13.06
CA ALA A 68 -6.85 -12.52 -11.62
C ALA A 68 -8.27 -12.34 -11.04
N SER A 69 -9.30 -12.83 -11.73
CA SER A 69 -10.70 -12.66 -11.34
C SER A 69 -11.12 -13.48 -10.11
N ASP A 70 -10.27 -14.41 -9.66
CA ASP A 70 -10.41 -15.25 -8.46
C ASP A 70 -9.83 -14.59 -7.18
N VAL A 71 -9.36 -13.35 -7.27
CA VAL A 71 -8.75 -12.64 -6.13
C VAL A 71 -9.76 -12.32 -5.04
N SER A 72 -9.38 -12.61 -3.79
CA SER A 72 -10.12 -12.26 -2.57
C SER A 72 -9.36 -11.28 -1.67
N ILE A 73 -8.06 -11.02 -1.91
CA ILE A 73 -7.27 -10.00 -1.22
C ILE A 73 -6.46 -9.21 -2.25
N VAL A 74 -6.52 -7.88 -2.18
CA VAL A 74 -5.71 -6.98 -3.02
C VAL A 74 -4.83 -6.12 -2.13
N VAL A 75 -3.51 -6.13 -2.40
CA VAL A 75 -2.53 -5.26 -1.75
C VAL A 75 -2.04 -4.20 -2.73
N ASN A 76 -2.48 -2.97 -2.54
CA ASN A 76 -1.99 -1.79 -3.23
C ASN A 76 -0.68 -1.34 -2.57
N ASN A 77 0.43 -1.95 -2.98
CA ASN A 77 1.76 -1.64 -2.47
C ASN A 77 2.61 -0.85 -3.48
N ALA A 78 2.36 -0.97 -4.78
CA ALA A 78 3.10 -0.23 -5.79
C ALA A 78 3.10 1.28 -5.49
N GLY A 79 4.29 1.86 -5.41
CA GLY A 79 4.46 3.26 -5.10
C GLY A 79 5.87 3.75 -5.39
N ILE A 80 6.01 5.05 -5.48
CA ILE A 80 7.28 5.75 -5.62
C ILE A 80 7.44 6.76 -4.49
N ALA A 81 8.70 7.01 -4.11
CA ALA A 81 9.09 8.17 -3.31
C ALA A 81 10.31 8.81 -4.00
N ALA A 82 10.32 10.10 -4.08
CA ALA A 82 11.45 10.88 -4.53
C ALA A 82 11.59 12.11 -3.64
N ILE A 83 12.83 12.53 -3.44
CA ILE A 83 13.16 13.73 -2.67
C ILE A 83 12.66 14.95 -3.44
N GLY A 84 11.91 15.84 -2.77
CA GLY A 84 11.45 17.10 -3.33
C GLY A 84 10.50 17.84 -2.39
N GLY A 85 10.84 19.11 -2.16
CA GLY A 85 10.01 20.08 -1.44
C GLY A 85 9.08 20.85 -2.38
N PHE A 86 8.11 21.58 -1.84
CA PHE A 86 7.13 22.34 -2.64
C PHE A 86 7.71 23.59 -3.34
N LEU A 87 8.85 24.08 -2.88
CA LEU A 87 9.47 25.27 -3.45
C LEU A 87 10.60 24.95 -4.47
N ALA A 88 10.80 23.66 -4.79
CA ALA A 88 11.70 23.24 -5.85
C ALA A 88 11.11 23.56 -7.23
N GLU A 89 11.96 23.81 -8.23
CA GLU A 89 11.52 24.17 -9.59
C GLU A 89 10.66 23.06 -10.24
N ASP A 90 10.95 21.79 -9.93
CA ASP A 90 10.24 20.62 -10.46
C ASP A 90 9.11 20.11 -9.54
N ALA A 91 8.75 20.86 -8.48
CA ALA A 91 7.80 20.42 -7.45
C ALA A 91 6.46 19.95 -8.02
N GLU A 92 5.88 20.69 -8.99
CA GLU A 92 4.62 20.30 -9.61
C GLU A 92 4.75 19.00 -10.42
N ALA A 93 5.81 18.86 -11.20
CA ALA A 93 6.06 17.65 -11.99
C ALA A 93 6.24 16.43 -11.08
N LEU A 94 6.97 16.59 -9.97
CA LEU A 94 7.20 15.54 -9.00
C LEU A 94 5.91 15.17 -8.27
N LEU A 95 5.10 16.15 -7.87
CA LEU A 95 3.80 15.93 -7.25
C LEU A 95 2.87 15.15 -8.18
N ARG A 96 2.77 15.54 -9.46
CA ARG A 96 2.00 14.80 -10.48
C ARG A 96 2.46 13.35 -10.61
N ARG A 97 3.77 13.08 -10.62
CA ARG A 97 4.31 11.70 -10.65
C ARG A 97 3.93 10.89 -9.42
N HIS A 98 4.01 11.49 -8.22
CA HIS A 98 3.57 10.85 -6.99
C HIS A 98 2.08 10.54 -7.03
N PHE A 99 1.24 11.48 -7.46
CA PHE A 99 -0.20 11.26 -7.58
C PHE A 99 -0.53 10.19 -8.61
N GLU A 100 0.11 10.20 -9.77
CA GLU A 100 -0.15 9.23 -10.84
C GLU A 100 0.08 7.79 -10.37
N THR A 101 1.19 7.54 -9.67
CA THR A 101 1.50 6.20 -9.18
C THR A 101 0.80 5.88 -7.86
N ASN A 102 0.97 6.74 -6.84
CA ASN A 102 0.58 6.42 -5.48
C ASN A 102 -0.92 6.58 -5.23
N VAL A 103 -1.60 7.51 -5.92
CA VAL A 103 -3.02 7.82 -5.70
C VAL A 103 -3.88 7.23 -6.81
N PHE A 104 -3.67 7.65 -8.07
CA PHE A 104 -4.46 7.14 -9.18
C PHE A 104 -4.20 5.66 -9.45
N GLY A 105 -2.97 5.18 -9.22
CA GLY A 105 -2.68 3.75 -9.26
C GLY A 105 -3.52 2.95 -8.28
N VAL A 106 -3.58 3.37 -7.01
CA VAL A 106 -4.43 2.75 -5.98
C VAL A 106 -5.90 2.80 -6.38
N LEU A 107 -6.38 3.95 -6.84
CA LEU A 107 -7.78 4.10 -7.27
C LEU A 107 -8.13 3.15 -8.44
N ARG A 108 -7.28 3.12 -9.48
CA ARG A 108 -7.51 2.25 -10.67
C ARG A 108 -7.56 0.78 -10.28
N VAL A 109 -6.59 0.30 -9.52
CA VAL A 109 -6.55 -1.10 -9.07
C VAL A 109 -7.76 -1.40 -8.19
N SER A 110 -8.08 -0.56 -7.22
CA SER A 110 -9.23 -0.75 -6.34
C SER A 110 -10.54 -0.85 -7.12
N ARG A 111 -10.78 0.06 -8.07
CA ARG A 111 -11.98 0.04 -8.94
C ARG A 111 -12.06 -1.21 -9.82
N ALA A 112 -10.95 -1.62 -10.41
CA ALA A 112 -10.92 -2.77 -11.31
C ALA A 112 -11.15 -4.09 -10.58
N PHE A 113 -10.67 -4.21 -9.34
CA PHE A 113 -10.78 -5.42 -8.54
C PHE A 113 -11.99 -5.46 -7.61
N ALA A 114 -12.66 -4.34 -7.30
CA ALA A 114 -13.83 -4.31 -6.44
C ALA A 114 -14.94 -5.29 -6.87
N PRO A 115 -15.27 -5.46 -8.19
CA PRO A 115 -16.24 -6.46 -8.61
C PRO A 115 -15.77 -7.91 -8.40
N ALA A 116 -14.48 -8.19 -8.51
CA ALA A 116 -13.91 -9.51 -8.21
C ALA A 116 -13.99 -9.81 -6.72
N LEU A 117 -13.61 -8.87 -5.86
CA LEU A 117 -13.75 -9.00 -4.41
C LEU A 117 -15.20 -9.27 -4.02
N ALA A 118 -16.17 -8.54 -4.56
CA ALA A 118 -17.59 -8.76 -4.29
C ALA A 118 -18.05 -10.19 -4.65
N ARG A 119 -17.69 -10.68 -5.84
CA ARG A 119 -18.04 -12.05 -6.28
C ARG A 119 -17.37 -13.14 -5.43
N ASN A 120 -16.21 -12.86 -4.88
CA ASN A 120 -15.42 -13.80 -4.08
C ASN A 120 -15.65 -13.65 -2.56
N GLY A 121 -16.80 -13.12 -2.16
CA GLY A 121 -17.24 -13.04 -0.76
C GLY A 121 -16.85 -11.76 -0.01
N GLY A 122 -16.61 -10.66 -0.71
CA GLY A 122 -16.24 -9.37 -0.16
C GLY A 122 -14.73 -9.19 -0.02
N GLY A 123 -14.04 -10.10 0.64
CA GLY A 123 -12.57 -10.11 0.73
C GLY A 123 -11.96 -8.89 1.40
N ALA A 124 -10.74 -8.51 0.97
CA ALA A 124 -10.03 -7.37 1.54
C ALA A 124 -9.24 -6.55 0.52
N LEU A 125 -9.15 -5.24 0.80
CA LEU A 125 -8.32 -4.27 0.10
C LEU A 125 -7.36 -3.63 1.11
N LEU A 126 -6.06 -3.89 0.99
CA LEU A 126 -5.00 -3.32 1.81
C LEU A 126 -4.26 -2.25 1.01
N ASN A 127 -4.29 -1.00 1.50
CA ASN A 127 -3.58 0.13 0.89
C ASN A 127 -2.34 0.49 1.72
N VAL A 128 -1.16 0.42 1.11
CA VAL A 128 0.09 0.80 1.75
C VAL A 128 0.23 2.32 1.76
N ALA A 129 -0.08 2.91 2.90
CA ALA A 129 0.04 4.33 3.20
C ALA A 129 1.44 4.66 3.78
N SER A 130 1.53 5.50 4.82
CA SER A 130 2.79 5.92 5.48
C SER A 130 2.48 6.77 6.69
N VAL A 131 3.43 6.97 7.60
CA VAL A 131 3.41 8.08 8.57
C VAL A 131 3.30 9.44 7.86
N GLY A 132 3.81 9.52 6.62
CA GLY A 132 3.65 10.67 5.73
C GLY A 132 2.19 11.01 5.37
N SER A 133 1.22 10.17 5.74
CA SER A 133 -0.21 10.51 5.63
C SER A 133 -0.61 11.65 6.56
N TRP A 134 0.13 11.88 7.63
CA TRP A 134 -0.16 12.88 8.67
C TRP A 134 0.99 13.83 8.94
N LEU A 135 2.23 13.40 8.65
CA LEU A 135 3.45 14.17 8.92
C LEU A 135 4.20 14.45 7.62
N SER A 136 4.42 15.73 7.32
CA SER A 136 5.15 16.16 6.12
C SER A 136 6.58 16.52 6.49
N PHE A 137 7.56 15.81 5.93
CA PHE A 137 8.97 16.18 6.01
C PHE A 137 9.35 17.06 4.83
N PRO A 138 10.13 18.15 5.01
CA PRO A 138 10.47 19.07 3.92
C PRO A 138 11.02 18.38 2.66
N MET A 139 11.90 17.38 2.84
CA MET A 139 12.49 16.62 1.72
C MET A 139 11.54 15.62 1.06
N LEU A 140 10.41 15.30 1.69
CA LEU A 140 9.42 14.33 1.20
C LEU A 140 8.02 14.94 1.09
N ALA A 141 7.91 16.27 0.98
CA ALA A 141 6.64 16.97 1.04
C ALA A 141 5.65 16.54 -0.06
N THR A 142 6.12 16.39 -1.30
CA THR A 142 5.28 15.92 -2.41
C THR A 142 4.86 14.46 -2.27
N TYR A 143 5.74 13.61 -1.71
CA TYR A 143 5.40 12.23 -1.35
C TYR A 143 4.36 12.18 -0.24
N ALA A 144 4.58 12.91 0.86
CA ALA A 144 3.66 12.96 2.00
C ALA A 144 2.24 13.39 1.58
N THR A 145 2.14 14.39 0.70
CA THR A 145 0.85 14.81 0.12
C THR A 145 0.15 13.64 -0.59
N SER A 146 0.88 12.85 -1.37
CA SER A 146 0.30 11.67 -2.01
C SER A 146 -0.17 10.61 -1.01
N LYS A 147 0.55 10.43 0.10
CA LYS A 147 0.17 9.47 1.14
C LYS A 147 -1.01 9.95 2.00
N ALA A 148 -1.13 11.26 2.24
CA ALA A 148 -2.34 11.86 2.82
C ALA A 148 -3.57 11.61 1.92
N ALA A 149 -3.41 11.76 0.61
CA ALA A 149 -4.47 11.45 -0.36
C ALA A 149 -4.83 9.95 -0.36
N VAL A 150 -3.87 9.02 -0.23
CA VAL A 150 -4.12 7.57 -0.11
C VAL A 150 -4.91 7.26 1.15
N TRP A 151 -4.60 7.88 2.29
CA TRP A 151 -5.36 7.71 3.53
C TRP A 151 -6.81 8.15 3.36
N SER A 152 -7.04 9.36 2.82
CA SER A 152 -8.40 9.86 2.55
C SER A 152 -9.14 8.97 1.54
N LEU A 153 -8.47 8.53 0.46
CA LEU A 153 -9.01 7.59 -0.51
C LEU A 153 -9.42 6.26 0.15
N SER A 154 -8.60 5.73 1.05
CA SER A 154 -8.91 4.50 1.78
C SER A 154 -10.17 4.63 2.63
N ASN A 155 -10.37 5.79 3.27
CA ASN A 155 -11.57 6.09 4.03
C ASN A 155 -12.83 6.14 3.14
N GLY A 156 -12.73 6.76 1.95
CA GLY A 156 -13.79 6.76 0.95
C GLY A 156 -14.14 5.35 0.47
N LEU A 157 -13.13 4.58 0.06
CA LEU A 157 -13.30 3.19 -0.40
C LEU A 157 -13.92 2.29 0.68
N ARG A 158 -13.57 2.49 1.96
CA ARG A 158 -14.16 1.76 3.09
C ARG A 158 -15.65 1.95 3.16
N ASN A 159 -16.12 3.20 2.98
CA ASN A 159 -17.54 3.51 3.00
C ASN A 159 -18.26 2.92 1.77
N GLU A 160 -17.67 3.05 0.58
CA GLU A 160 -18.28 2.56 -0.67
C GLU A 160 -18.35 1.03 -0.74
N LEU A 161 -17.32 0.33 -0.25
CA LEU A 161 -17.20 -1.13 -0.35
C LEU A 161 -17.80 -1.89 0.84
N ARG A 162 -18.25 -1.18 1.87
CA ARG A 162 -18.88 -1.78 3.07
C ARG A 162 -20.10 -2.63 2.72
N GLY A 163 -20.94 -2.15 1.80
CA GLY A 163 -22.18 -2.85 1.39
C GLY A 163 -21.92 -4.20 0.69
N GLN A 164 -20.76 -4.39 0.09
CA GLN A 164 -20.35 -5.68 -0.52
C GLN A 164 -19.51 -6.58 0.43
N GLY A 165 -19.29 -6.14 1.68
CA GLY A 165 -18.52 -6.88 2.68
C GLY A 165 -17.00 -6.86 2.47
N THR A 166 -16.47 -5.92 1.69
CA THR A 166 -15.01 -5.78 1.51
C THR A 166 -14.39 -5.00 2.66
N GLN A 167 -13.46 -5.64 3.38
CA GLN A 167 -12.63 -4.97 4.39
C GLN A 167 -11.63 -4.06 3.68
N VAL A 168 -11.58 -2.77 4.03
CA VAL A 168 -10.56 -1.84 3.52
C VAL A 168 -9.67 -1.42 4.67
N MET A 169 -8.38 -1.76 4.57
CA MET A 169 -7.37 -1.44 5.57
C MET A 169 -6.29 -0.54 4.98
N SER A 170 -5.95 0.55 5.69
CA SER A 170 -4.76 1.34 5.42
C SER A 170 -3.63 0.93 6.37
N LEU A 171 -2.45 0.63 5.78
CA LEU A 171 -1.24 0.30 6.52
C LEU A 171 -0.32 1.51 6.60
N HIS A 172 0.00 1.95 7.81
CA HIS A 172 0.89 3.07 8.06
C HIS A 172 2.17 2.59 8.74
N MET A 173 3.32 3.09 8.25
CA MET A 173 4.65 2.83 8.79
C MET A 173 5.56 4.04 8.59
N GLY A 174 6.62 4.11 9.37
CA GLY A 174 7.74 5.03 9.18
C GLY A 174 8.71 4.56 8.10
N PHE A 175 10.02 4.65 8.38
CA PHE A 175 11.04 4.17 7.44
C PHE A 175 11.19 2.65 7.54
N VAL A 176 11.18 1.99 6.38
CA VAL A 176 11.37 0.54 6.24
C VAL A 176 12.63 0.29 5.43
N ASP A 177 13.46 -0.65 5.85
CA ASP A 177 14.72 -0.98 5.19
C ASP A 177 14.48 -1.60 3.80
N THR A 178 14.51 -0.74 2.80
CA THR A 178 14.27 -1.05 1.38
C THR A 178 15.12 -0.12 0.52
N ASP A 179 15.23 -0.44 -0.79
CA ASP A 179 15.89 0.43 -1.76
C ASP A 179 15.33 1.86 -1.78
N LEU A 180 14.03 2.01 -1.46
CA LEU A 180 13.34 3.30 -1.45
C LEU A 180 13.88 4.24 -0.37
N THR A 181 14.37 3.69 0.72
CA THR A 181 14.80 4.41 1.92
C THR A 181 16.30 4.29 2.21
N LYS A 182 17.07 3.65 1.32
CA LYS A 182 18.48 3.34 1.54
C LYS A 182 19.34 4.57 1.87
N ASP A 183 19.01 5.71 1.25
CA ASP A 183 19.78 6.95 1.35
C ASP A 183 19.34 7.83 2.56
N PHE A 184 18.36 7.38 3.35
CA PHE A 184 17.94 8.09 4.57
C PHE A 184 18.64 7.51 5.79
N ASP A 185 19.30 8.38 6.56
CA ASP A 185 19.85 8.06 7.88
C ASP A 185 18.75 8.18 8.94
N ALA A 186 18.01 7.09 9.12
CA ALA A 186 16.90 7.01 10.05
C ALA A 186 16.80 5.58 10.60
N GLN A 187 16.20 5.42 11.77
CA GLN A 187 15.83 4.11 12.28
C GLN A 187 14.79 3.48 11.34
N LYS A 188 15.07 2.25 10.89
CA LYS A 188 14.23 1.53 9.92
C LYS A 188 13.73 0.22 10.52
N SER A 189 12.46 -0.06 10.29
CA SER A 189 11.89 -1.39 10.55
C SER A 189 12.23 -2.35 9.41
N SER A 190 12.28 -3.65 9.68
CA SER A 190 12.43 -4.62 8.60
C SER A 190 11.12 -4.76 7.80
N PRO A 191 11.18 -5.04 6.49
CA PRO A 191 9.98 -5.32 5.69
C PRO A 191 9.14 -6.47 6.27
N GLN A 192 9.78 -7.48 6.87
CA GLN A 192 9.09 -8.63 7.44
C GLN A 192 8.27 -8.25 8.67
N GLU A 193 8.83 -7.49 9.62
CA GLU A 193 8.11 -7.02 10.81
C GLU A 193 6.86 -6.20 10.44
N ILE A 194 6.99 -5.29 9.47
CA ILE A 194 5.87 -4.47 8.99
C ILE A 194 4.78 -5.34 8.38
N VAL A 195 5.16 -6.31 7.56
CA VAL A 195 4.21 -7.18 6.87
C VAL A 195 3.53 -8.14 7.84
N ASP A 196 4.27 -8.74 8.78
CA ASP A 196 3.68 -9.65 9.77
C ASP A 196 2.64 -8.93 10.62
N TYR A 197 2.96 -7.72 11.10
CA TYR A 197 2.01 -6.87 11.81
C TYR A 197 0.76 -6.53 10.95
N ALA A 198 0.97 -6.16 9.68
CA ALA A 198 -0.11 -5.83 8.78
C ALA A 198 -1.05 -7.03 8.53
N LEU A 199 -0.50 -8.22 8.38
CA LEU A 199 -1.31 -9.42 8.13
C LEU A 199 -2.06 -9.87 9.38
N ASP A 200 -1.48 -9.74 10.58
CA ASP A 200 -2.18 -9.98 11.85
C ASP A 200 -3.35 -9.00 12.02
N ALA A 201 -3.12 -7.72 11.75
CA ALA A 201 -4.16 -6.70 11.78
C ALA A 201 -5.28 -6.96 10.76
N LEU A 202 -4.92 -7.42 9.55
CA LEU A 202 -5.87 -7.77 8.50
C LEU A 202 -6.77 -8.93 8.93
N GLU A 203 -6.19 -10.00 9.51
CA GLU A 203 -6.94 -11.17 10.01
C GLU A 203 -7.82 -10.81 11.21
N ALA A 204 -7.39 -9.86 12.05
CA ALA A 204 -8.17 -9.30 13.15
C ALA A 204 -9.33 -8.39 12.69
N GLY A 205 -9.42 -8.06 11.40
CA GLY A 205 -10.47 -7.19 10.86
C GLY A 205 -10.20 -5.70 11.06
N ALA A 206 -8.95 -5.30 11.31
CA ALA A 206 -8.59 -3.89 11.48
C ALA A 206 -8.85 -3.07 10.20
N GLU A 207 -9.25 -1.82 10.38
CA GLU A 207 -9.44 -0.85 9.28
C GLU A 207 -8.22 0.05 9.10
N GLU A 208 -7.38 0.19 10.13
CA GLU A 208 -6.07 0.84 10.10
C GLU A 208 -5.04 0.00 10.85
N ALA A 209 -3.83 -0.08 10.31
CA ALA A 209 -2.69 -0.76 10.91
C ALA A 209 -1.54 0.23 11.09
N LEU A 210 -1.13 0.47 12.34
CA LEU A 210 -0.03 1.36 12.73
C LEU A 210 1.17 0.51 13.09
N ALA A 211 2.03 0.24 12.11
CA ALA A 211 2.99 -0.85 12.21
C ALA A 211 4.20 -0.59 13.12
N ASP A 212 4.45 0.68 13.49
CA ASP A 212 5.58 1.05 14.33
C ASP A 212 5.20 2.11 15.37
N GLU A 213 6.11 2.34 16.32
CA GLU A 213 5.89 3.29 17.41
C GLU A 213 5.71 4.73 16.89
N LEU A 214 6.48 5.13 15.87
CA LEU A 214 6.37 6.45 15.28
C LEU A 214 4.95 6.72 14.73
N THR A 215 4.38 5.76 13.99
CA THR A 215 3.01 5.92 13.46
C THR A 215 1.96 5.98 14.56
N ARG A 216 2.11 5.19 15.64
CA ARG A 216 1.21 5.25 16.79
C ARG A 216 1.27 6.60 17.51
N GLN A 217 2.47 7.14 17.73
CA GLN A 217 2.66 8.45 18.36
C GLN A 217 2.10 9.58 17.50
N VAL A 218 2.38 9.58 16.20
CA VAL A 218 1.89 10.62 15.29
C VAL A 218 0.37 10.59 15.20
N GLN A 219 -0.22 9.44 14.96
CA GLN A 219 -1.67 9.31 14.82
C GLN A 219 -2.39 9.63 16.13
N GLY A 220 -1.90 9.10 17.27
CA GLY A 220 -2.46 9.40 18.58
C GLY A 220 -2.34 10.86 18.99
N GLY A 221 -1.35 11.57 18.46
CA GLY A 221 -1.11 12.99 18.75
C GLY A 221 -1.82 13.98 17.81
N LEU A 222 -2.60 13.52 16.82
CA LEU A 222 -3.25 14.42 15.84
C LEU A 222 -4.21 15.43 16.46
N SER A 223 -4.87 15.06 17.55
CA SER A 223 -5.82 15.92 18.28
C SER A 223 -5.25 16.51 19.57
N ALA A 224 -3.95 16.41 19.80
CA ALA A 224 -3.29 17.00 20.96
C ALA A 224 -3.33 18.55 20.88
N GLU A 225 -3.23 19.23 22.02
CA GLU A 225 -3.13 20.71 22.06
C GLU A 225 -1.97 21.24 21.23
N HIS A 226 -0.85 20.50 21.22
CA HIS A 226 0.31 20.76 20.38
C HIS A 226 0.62 19.53 19.51
N PRO A 227 -0.07 19.35 18.37
CA PRO A 227 0.12 18.17 17.54
C PRO A 227 1.48 18.17 16.86
N ILE A 228 2.07 16.99 16.73
CA ILE A 228 3.43 16.79 16.24
C ILE A 228 3.66 17.39 14.84
N TYR A 229 2.63 17.44 13.99
CA TYR A 229 2.72 17.99 12.64
C TYR A 229 2.87 19.52 12.60
N LEU A 230 2.59 20.22 13.71
CA LEU A 230 2.85 21.65 13.90
C LEU A 230 4.20 21.93 14.58
N MET A 231 4.77 20.93 15.23
CA MET A 231 6.07 21.05 15.91
C MET A 231 7.20 20.83 14.89
N GLN A 232 7.41 21.81 14.00
CA GLN A 232 8.56 21.76 13.08
C GLN A 232 9.86 22.03 13.87
N ARG A 233 10.80 21.10 13.79
CA ARG A 233 12.18 21.25 14.23
C ARG A 233 13.09 21.42 13.01
#